data_7a6c4712e36ec5c8561c288e50b97226
#
_entry.id   7a6c4712e36ec5c8561c288e50b97226
#
_cell.length_a   1.000
_cell.length_b   1.000
_cell.length_c   1.000
_cell.angle_alpha   90.00
_cell.angle_beta   90.00
_cell.angle_gamma   90.00
#
_symmetry.space_group_name_H-M   'P 1'
#
loop_
_entity.id
_entity.type
_entity.pdbx_description
1 polymer ?
#
loop_
_entity_poly.entity_id
_entity_poly.type
_entity_poly.pdbx_seq_one_letter_code
_entity_poly.pdbx_strand_id
1 'polypeptide(L)'
;MKKIFLFSLCALLALGTSAASKKKTSKKAAKAPVEVVDTVSVDTFSYLFGKANTNGLTNYLTQRMGVDAAYLEDFVKGFQQTELTEADKREKARLAGIEIRSQVENQVIAQANKQINDSVDILNKALFVKGFQDGITQSNMTISMDSVQKVVRKQMDYYHKVNMEKKYGANRIAGEEFLKKNAKADSVQTTASGLQYKILTKGTGEIPQATDKVKVHYEGHLIDGTEFDSSYKRDKPTTFPANQVIKGWTEALTMMPVGSKWMLYIPQELAYGDREQGKIPPFSTLIFTVELLEIVK
;
A
#
# COMPACT_ATOMS: atom_id res chain seq x y z
N MET A 1 -14.82 -0.98 8.31
CA MET A 1 -15.88 -2.00 8.44
C MET A 1 -15.23 -3.35 8.15
N LYS A 2 -14.71 -4.02 9.18
CA LYS A 2 -14.28 -5.41 9.07
C LYS A 2 -15.53 -6.27 9.00
N LYS A 3 -15.77 -6.90 7.87
CA LYS A 3 -16.79 -7.92 7.70
C LYS A 3 -16.48 -9.04 8.71
N ILE A 4 -17.37 -9.23 9.66
CA ILE A 4 -17.39 -10.43 10.49
C ILE A 4 -17.61 -11.58 9.49
N PHE A 5 -16.56 -12.30 9.16
CA PHE A 5 -16.70 -13.56 8.45
C PHE A 5 -17.37 -14.53 9.41
N LEU A 6 -18.67 -14.68 9.26
CA LEU A 6 -19.37 -15.85 9.78
C LEU A 6 -18.70 -17.03 9.07
N PHE A 7 -17.88 -17.76 9.80
CA PHE A 7 -17.39 -19.05 9.31
C PHE A 7 -18.64 -19.89 9.07
N SER A 8 -18.94 -20.14 7.81
CA SER A 8 -19.88 -21.17 7.42
C SER A 8 -19.30 -22.50 7.93
N LEU A 9 -19.82 -22.96 9.05
CA LEU A 9 -19.50 -24.24 9.68
C LEU A 9 -20.00 -25.44 8.84
N CYS A 10 -20.35 -25.20 7.57
CA CYS A 10 -20.88 -26.20 6.65
C CYS A 10 -19.83 -26.84 5.71
N ALA A 11 -18.55 -26.75 6.01
CA ALA A 11 -17.52 -27.29 5.11
C ALA A 11 -16.78 -28.49 5.75
N LEU A 12 -17.52 -29.55 6.12
CA LEU A 12 -16.92 -30.86 6.47
C LEU A 12 -17.83 -32.01 6.09
N LEU A 13 -18.20 -32.08 4.82
CA LEU A 13 -18.64 -33.33 4.16
C LEU A 13 -18.13 -33.35 2.71
N ALA A 14 -16.81 -33.34 2.57
CA ALA A 14 -16.17 -33.79 1.34
C ALA A 14 -15.55 -35.13 1.63
N LEU A 15 -16.38 -36.19 1.66
CA LEU A 15 -15.91 -37.55 1.45
C LEU A 15 -15.34 -37.60 0.02
N GLY A 16 -14.06 -37.91 -0.06
CA GLY A 16 -13.31 -37.98 -1.29
C GLY A 16 -13.94 -38.95 -2.31
N THR A 17 -14.21 -38.40 -3.50
CA THR A 17 -14.30 -39.24 -4.69
C THR A 17 -13.20 -38.80 -5.65
N SER A 18 -12.15 -39.62 -5.67
CA SER A 18 -11.13 -39.61 -6.72
C SER A 18 -11.80 -40.00 -8.04
N ALA A 19 -11.98 -39.02 -8.94
CA ALA A 19 -12.48 -39.27 -10.28
C ALA A 19 -11.31 -39.60 -11.21
N ALA A 20 -11.07 -40.90 -11.42
CA ALA A 20 -10.27 -41.39 -12.54
C ALA A 20 -11.16 -41.50 -13.78
N SER A 21 -10.85 -40.68 -14.80
CA SER A 21 -11.41 -40.80 -16.15
C SER A 21 -11.11 -42.16 -16.77
N LYS A 22 -12.11 -42.91 -17.18
CA LYS A 22 -12.00 -43.97 -18.21
C LYS A 22 -13.28 -44.12 -19.05
N LYS A 23 -13.03 -44.30 -20.33
CA LYS A 23 -13.89 -44.43 -21.51
C LYS A 23 -15.15 -45.28 -21.33
N LYS A 24 -16.21 -44.82 -22.03
CA LYS A 24 -17.49 -45.49 -22.30
C LYS A 24 -17.31 -46.92 -22.87
N THR A 25 -17.92 -47.90 -22.22
CA THR A 25 -18.53 -49.03 -22.86
C THR A 25 -19.84 -49.35 -22.14
N SER A 26 -20.91 -49.42 -22.86
CA SER A 26 -22.26 -49.70 -22.39
C SER A 26 -22.38 -51.18 -21.97
N LYS A 27 -22.59 -51.40 -20.67
CA LYS A 27 -23.18 -52.65 -20.18
C LYS A 27 -24.24 -52.34 -19.12
N LYS A 28 -25.43 -52.98 -19.33
CA LYS A 28 -26.58 -52.95 -18.43
C LYS A 28 -26.17 -52.98 -16.96
N ALA A 29 -26.45 -51.93 -16.25
CA ALA A 29 -26.13 -51.82 -14.80
C ALA A 29 -27.08 -52.72 -14.01
N ALA A 30 -26.52 -53.76 -13.38
CA ALA A 30 -27.17 -54.42 -12.29
C ALA A 30 -27.24 -53.43 -11.10
N LYS A 31 -28.43 -53.30 -10.48
CA LYS A 31 -28.63 -52.52 -9.28
C LYS A 31 -27.64 -53.00 -8.21
N ALA A 32 -26.71 -52.13 -7.81
CA ALA A 32 -25.83 -52.42 -6.66
C ALA A 32 -26.72 -52.61 -5.42
N PRO A 33 -26.39 -53.55 -4.54
CA PRO A 33 -27.09 -53.74 -3.29
C PRO A 33 -27.03 -52.42 -2.49
N VAL A 34 -28.19 -52.00 -2.00
CA VAL A 34 -28.31 -50.84 -1.08
C VAL A 34 -27.58 -51.29 0.20
N GLU A 35 -26.42 -50.70 0.47
CA GLU A 35 -25.72 -50.88 1.72
C GLU A 35 -26.64 -50.40 2.85
N VAL A 36 -27.05 -51.33 3.74
CA VAL A 36 -27.87 -51.00 4.90
C VAL A 36 -26.95 -50.26 5.87
N VAL A 37 -26.98 -48.95 5.83
CA VAL A 37 -26.28 -48.11 6.83
C VAL A 37 -27.05 -48.25 8.14
N ASP A 38 -26.39 -48.69 9.22
CA ASP A 38 -26.95 -48.67 10.56
C ASP A 38 -27.38 -47.23 10.89
N THR A 39 -28.69 -47.00 10.94
CA THR A 39 -29.24 -45.66 11.23
C THR A 39 -29.38 -45.50 12.74
N VAL A 40 -28.85 -44.43 13.29
CA VAL A 40 -29.11 -44.00 14.68
C VAL A 40 -30.37 -43.14 14.72
N SER A 41 -30.97 -43.03 15.90
CA SER A 41 -32.12 -42.12 16.08
C SER A 41 -31.74 -40.66 15.75
N VAL A 42 -32.72 -39.85 15.37
CA VAL A 42 -32.53 -38.42 15.10
C VAL A 42 -31.92 -37.69 16.29
N ASP A 43 -32.30 -38.05 17.50
CA ASP A 43 -31.76 -37.45 18.72
C ASP A 43 -30.28 -37.80 18.91
N THR A 44 -29.93 -39.08 18.74
CA THR A 44 -28.54 -39.51 18.79
C THR A 44 -27.70 -38.85 17.71
N PHE A 45 -28.25 -38.78 16.50
CA PHE A 45 -27.56 -38.09 15.38
C PHE A 45 -27.36 -36.63 15.70
N SER A 46 -28.38 -35.93 16.19
CA SER A 46 -28.33 -34.48 16.54
C SER A 46 -27.23 -34.22 17.58
N TYR A 47 -27.17 -35.04 18.62
CA TYR A 47 -26.13 -34.95 19.66
C TYR A 47 -24.73 -35.19 19.09
N LEU A 48 -24.52 -36.27 18.34
CA LEU A 48 -23.22 -36.57 17.73
C LEU A 48 -22.81 -35.57 16.71
N PHE A 49 -23.73 -35.04 15.93
CA PHE A 49 -23.48 -33.99 14.97
C PHE A 49 -23.05 -32.68 15.64
N GLY A 50 -23.74 -32.28 16.72
CA GLY A 50 -23.32 -31.15 17.56
C GLY A 50 -21.90 -31.34 18.10
N LYS A 51 -21.60 -32.54 18.65
CA LYS A 51 -20.26 -32.87 19.17
C LYS A 51 -19.18 -32.86 18.07
N ALA A 52 -19.48 -33.39 16.90
CA ALA A 52 -18.55 -33.38 15.76
C ALA A 52 -18.17 -31.96 15.30
N ASN A 53 -19.11 -31.00 15.40
CA ASN A 53 -18.84 -29.61 15.04
C ASN A 53 -17.93 -28.86 16.04
N THR A 54 -17.56 -29.46 17.17
CA THR A 54 -16.57 -28.86 18.09
C THR A 54 -15.12 -29.25 17.72
N ASN A 55 -14.91 -30.05 16.68
CA ASN A 55 -13.58 -30.43 16.26
C ASN A 55 -12.74 -29.19 15.85
N GLY A 56 -11.61 -28.97 16.52
CA GLY A 56 -10.76 -27.79 16.32
C GLY A 56 -11.25 -26.51 17.01
N LEU A 57 -12.46 -26.49 17.61
CA LEU A 57 -13.01 -25.30 18.25
C LEU A 57 -12.16 -24.82 19.42
N THR A 58 -11.66 -25.72 20.27
CA THR A 58 -10.78 -25.35 21.38
C THR A 58 -9.51 -24.65 20.91
N ASN A 59 -8.86 -25.16 19.85
CA ASN A 59 -7.70 -24.48 19.27
C ASN A 59 -8.05 -23.11 18.70
N TYR A 60 -9.20 -22.99 18.06
CA TYR A 60 -9.67 -21.69 17.58
C TYR A 60 -9.89 -20.70 18.71
N LEU A 61 -10.58 -21.13 19.79
CA LEU A 61 -10.81 -20.28 20.96
C LEU A 61 -9.49 -19.83 21.61
N THR A 62 -8.55 -20.75 21.81
CA THR A 62 -7.29 -20.42 22.51
C THR A 62 -6.31 -19.65 21.63
N GLN A 63 -6.12 -20.03 20.37
CA GLN A 63 -5.09 -19.46 19.51
C GLN A 63 -5.56 -18.23 18.72
N ARG A 64 -6.85 -18.13 18.44
CA ARG A 64 -7.38 -17.04 17.62
C ARG A 64 -8.20 -16.02 18.41
N MET A 65 -8.96 -16.48 19.38
CA MET A 65 -9.79 -15.61 20.21
C MET A 65 -9.13 -15.24 21.54
N GLY A 66 -8.02 -15.85 21.90
CA GLY A 66 -7.30 -15.57 23.15
C GLY A 66 -8.05 -16.04 24.41
N VAL A 67 -8.96 -17.00 24.28
CA VAL A 67 -9.66 -17.59 25.43
C VAL A 67 -8.69 -18.53 26.14
N ASP A 68 -8.43 -18.29 27.42
CA ASP A 68 -7.65 -19.23 28.22
C ASP A 68 -8.40 -20.55 28.38
N ALA A 69 -7.67 -21.65 28.24
CA ALA A 69 -8.24 -22.99 28.39
C ALA A 69 -8.89 -23.24 29.75
N ALA A 70 -8.43 -22.54 30.80
CA ALA A 70 -9.01 -22.58 32.14
C ALA A 70 -10.43 -22.02 32.19
N TYR A 71 -10.87 -21.22 31.21
CA TYR A 71 -12.17 -20.54 31.17
C TYR A 71 -13.12 -21.11 30.13
N LEU A 72 -12.89 -22.31 29.63
CA LEU A 72 -13.78 -22.97 28.66
C LEU A 72 -15.18 -23.23 29.21
N GLU A 73 -15.31 -23.43 30.53
CA GLU A 73 -16.64 -23.55 31.16
C GLU A 73 -17.44 -22.25 31.07
N ASP A 74 -16.79 -21.09 31.19
CA ASP A 74 -17.45 -19.80 31.02
C ASP A 74 -17.84 -19.55 29.57
N PHE A 75 -17.05 -20.04 28.61
CA PHE A 75 -17.46 -20.09 27.20
C PHE A 75 -18.74 -20.91 27.02
N VAL A 76 -18.84 -22.09 27.66
CA VAL A 76 -20.06 -22.93 27.58
C VAL A 76 -21.26 -22.24 28.19
N LYS A 77 -21.11 -21.55 29.33
CA LYS A 77 -22.21 -20.74 29.94
C LYS A 77 -22.68 -19.65 28.95
N GLY A 78 -21.75 -18.95 28.33
CA GLY A 78 -22.08 -17.95 27.29
C GLY A 78 -22.76 -18.58 26.07
N PHE A 79 -22.31 -19.77 25.64
CA PHE A 79 -22.93 -20.50 24.52
C PHE A 79 -24.39 -20.93 24.78
N GLN A 80 -24.74 -21.12 26.03
CA GLN A 80 -26.11 -21.43 26.43
C GLN A 80 -27.04 -20.21 26.50
N GLN A 81 -26.48 -19.01 26.52
CA GLN A 81 -27.25 -17.76 26.49
C GLN A 81 -27.69 -17.44 25.07
N THR A 82 -28.97 -17.08 24.91
CA THR A 82 -29.53 -16.67 23.61
C THR A 82 -29.48 -15.15 23.41
N GLU A 83 -29.40 -14.40 24.51
CA GLU A 83 -29.37 -12.94 24.51
C GLU A 83 -28.32 -12.40 25.49
N LEU A 84 -27.76 -11.22 25.18
CA LEU A 84 -26.84 -10.52 26.06
C LEU A 84 -27.61 -9.76 27.14
N THR A 85 -27.24 -9.97 28.39
CA THR A 85 -27.70 -9.12 29.49
C THR A 85 -27.05 -7.73 29.44
N GLU A 86 -27.57 -6.78 30.21
CA GLU A 86 -26.95 -5.45 30.36
C GLU A 86 -25.53 -5.55 30.97
N ALA A 87 -25.27 -6.52 31.84
CA ALA A 87 -23.97 -6.78 32.40
C ALA A 87 -22.99 -7.27 31.30
N ASP A 88 -23.44 -8.19 30.44
CA ASP A 88 -22.63 -8.70 29.31
C ASP A 88 -22.31 -7.59 28.31
N LYS A 89 -23.23 -6.70 28.02
CA LYS A 89 -23.01 -5.54 27.13
C LYS A 89 -21.94 -4.60 27.70
N ARG A 90 -21.98 -4.33 29.00
CA ARG A 90 -20.99 -3.50 29.71
C ARG A 90 -19.63 -4.15 29.70
N GLU A 91 -19.55 -5.43 29.99
CA GLU A 91 -18.29 -6.20 30.01
C GLU A 91 -17.68 -6.29 28.60
N LYS A 92 -18.50 -6.53 27.58
CA LYS A 92 -18.06 -6.47 26.18
C LYS A 92 -17.48 -5.10 25.82
N ALA A 93 -18.10 -4.01 26.25
CA ALA A 93 -17.57 -2.67 26.04
C ALA A 93 -16.24 -2.44 26.78
N ARG A 94 -16.13 -2.94 28.02
CA ARG A 94 -14.89 -2.85 28.82
C ARG A 94 -13.75 -3.63 28.16
N LEU A 95 -13.99 -4.86 27.72
CA LEU A 95 -13.00 -5.71 27.06
C LEU A 95 -12.55 -5.12 25.71
N ALA A 96 -13.50 -4.59 24.92
CA ALA A 96 -13.18 -3.87 23.69
C ALA A 96 -12.26 -2.66 23.97
N GLY A 97 -12.47 -1.95 25.08
CA GLY A 97 -11.61 -0.84 25.51
C GLY A 97 -10.17 -1.29 25.80
N ILE A 98 -9.98 -2.44 26.45
CA ILE A 98 -8.65 -3.02 26.72
C ILE A 98 -7.95 -3.41 25.40
N GLU A 99 -8.68 -4.07 24.50
CA GLU A 99 -8.13 -4.49 23.20
C GLU A 99 -7.72 -3.27 22.34
N ILE A 100 -8.59 -2.29 22.22
CA ILE A 100 -8.31 -1.06 21.49
C ILE A 100 -7.13 -0.30 22.12
N ARG A 101 -7.04 -0.25 23.46
CA ARG A 101 -5.91 0.36 24.16
C ARG A 101 -4.60 -0.30 23.74
N SER A 102 -4.54 -1.62 23.73
CA SER A 102 -3.37 -2.37 23.28
C SER A 102 -2.99 -2.06 21.83
N GLN A 103 -3.99 -2.01 20.92
CA GLN A 103 -3.74 -1.65 19.51
C GLN A 103 -3.24 -0.21 19.37
N VAL A 104 -3.80 0.73 20.12
CA VAL A 104 -3.37 2.14 20.12
C VAL A 104 -1.91 2.25 20.56
N GLU A 105 -1.51 1.61 21.63
CA GLU A 105 -0.14 1.70 22.14
C GLU A 105 0.86 0.99 21.23
N ASN A 106 0.57 -0.22 20.80
CA ASN A 106 1.52 -1.06 20.08
C ASN A 106 1.58 -0.78 18.57
N GLN A 107 0.54 -0.18 17.99
CA GLN A 107 0.48 0.07 16.55
C GLN A 107 0.39 1.56 16.24
N VAL A 108 -0.61 2.26 16.76
CA VAL A 108 -0.86 3.66 16.35
C VAL A 108 0.25 4.59 16.82
N ILE A 109 0.57 4.55 18.13
CA ILE A 109 1.63 5.40 18.70
C ILE A 109 3.00 5.02 18.15
N ALA A 110 3.29 3.71 18.06
CA ALA A 110 4.56 3.24 17.51
C ALA A 110 4.75 3.66 16.05
N GLN A 111 3.71 3.53 15.22
CA GLN A 111 3.78 3.97 13.82
C GLN A 111 3.89 5.50 13.71
N ALA A 112 3.18 6.25 14.53
CA ALA A 112 3.29 7.70 14.57
C ALA A 112 4.71 8.14 14.95
N ASN A 113 5.31 7.57 16.00
CA ASN A 113 6.69 7.85 16.38
C ASN A 113 7.69 7.53 15.26
N LYS A 114 7.48 6.43 14.54
CA LYS A 114 8.30 6.08 13.37
C LYS A 114 8.22 7.15 12.27
N GLN A 115 7.04 7.68 12.01
CA GLN A 115 6.85 8.75 11.01
C GLN A 115 7.43 10.08 11.47
N ILE A 116 7.38 10.37 12.77
CA ILE A 116 7.79 11.66 13.35
C ILE A 116 9.30 11.74 13.55
N ASN A 117 9.96 10.67 13.99
CA ASN A 117 11.39 10.71 14.31
C ASN A 117 12.09 9.33 14.26
N ASP A 118 11.90 8.57 13.16
CA ASP A 118 12.58 7.30 12.93
C ASP A 118 12.52 6.31 14.11
N SER A 119 11.36 6.20 14.75
CA SER A 119 11.09 5.29 15.88
C SER A 119 11.58 5.76 17.26
N VAL A 120 12.09 6.97 17.40
CA VAL A 120 12.33 7.54 18.73
C VAL A 120 10.99 7.95 19.34
N ASP A 121 10.72 7.47 20.57
CA ASP A 121 9.49 7.80 21.30
C ASP A 121 9.48 9.27 21.71
N ILE A 122 8.73 10.10 20.98
CA ILE A 122 8.55 11.53 21.29
C ILE A 122 7.11 11.87 21.67
N LEU A 123 6.14 11.03 21.30
CA LEU A 123 4.76 11.23 21.68
C LEU A 123 4.55 10.91 23.17
N ASN A 124 3.94 11.84 23.90
CA ASN A 124 3.51 11.60 25.26
C ASN A 124 2.32 10.65 25.28
N LYS A 125 2.56 9.38 25.63
CA LYS A 125 1.55 8.31 25.65
C LYS A 125 0.34 8.66 26.53
N ALA A 126 0.58 9.28 27.71
CA ALA A 126 -0.51 9.62 28.61
C ALA A 126 -1.43 10.70 28.03
N LEU A 127 -0.85 11.73 27.41
CA LEU A 127 -1.62 12.78 26.75
C LEU A 127 -2.34 12.25 25.50
N PHE A 128 -1.70 11.35 24.72
CA PHE A 128 -2.34 10.71 23.59
C PHE A 128 -3.58 9.94 24.02
N VAL A 129 -3.45 9.11 25.05
CA VAL A 129 -4.56 8.32 25.58
C VAL A 129 -5.66 9.20 26.14
N LYS A 130 -5.30 10.28 26.84
CA LYS A 130 -6.28 11.24 27.34
C LYS A 130 -7.06 11.88 26.17
N GLY A 131 -6.37 12.34 25.14
CA GLY A 131 -7.01 12.90 23.93
C GLY A 131 -7.92 11.89 23.22
N PHE A 132 -7.49 10.61 23.18
CA PHE A 132 -8.33 9.52 22.63
C PHE A 132 -9.60 9.31 23.45
N GLN A 133 -9.51 9.32 24.80
CA GLN A 133 -10.66 9.22 25.68
C GLN A 133 -11.63 10.40 25.52
N ASP A 134 -11.08 11.63 25.50
CA ASP A 134 -11.88 12.85 25.34
C ASP A 134 -12.62 12.84 23.99
N GLY A 135 -11.97 12.31 22.92
CA GLY A 135 -12.59 12.16 21.61
C GLY A 135 -13.76 11.15 21.58
N ILE A 136 -13.65 10.01 22.30
CA ILE A 136 -14.73 9.01 22.39
C ILE A 136 -15.90 9.53 23.20
N THR A 137 -15.62 10.16 24.33
CA THR A 137 -16.66 10.67 25.25
C THR A 137 -17.20 12.03 24.84
N GLN A 138 -16.63 12.65 23.80
CA GLN A 138 -16.93 14.01 23.38
C GLN A 138 -16.78 15.04 24.52
N SER A 139 -15.90 14.74 25.48
CA SER A 139 -15.56 15.64 26.57
C SER A 139 -14.43 16.58 26.16
N ASN A 140 -14.36 17.75 26.80
CA ASN A 140 -13.31 18.76 26.54
C ASN A 140 -13.20 19.20 25.06
N MET A 141 -14.33 19.24 24.34
CA MET A 141 -14.40 19.63 22.93
C MET A 141 -14.31 21.15 22.76
N THR A 142 -13.26 21.77 23.32
CA THR A 142 -12.98 23.20 23.15
C THR A 142 -12.52 23.56 21.73
N ILE A 143 -12.06 22.55 20.99
CA ILE A 143 -11.61 22.66 19.59
C ILE A 143 -12.43 21.71 18.74
N SER A 144 -12.97 22.16 17.61
CA SER A 144 -13.72 21.29 16.69
C SER A 144 -12.84 20.19 16.12
N MET A 145 -13.40 19.02 15.82
CA MET A 145 -12.65 17.88 15.24
C MET A 145 -11.97 18.25 13.92
N ASP A 146 -12.60 19.10 13.08
CA ASP A 146 -11.99 19.61 11.86
C ASP A 146 -10.71 20.41 12.13
N SER A 147 -10.73 21.24 13.18
CA SER A 147 -9.54 22.00 13.60
C SER A 147 -8.46 21.09 14.14
N VAL A 148 -8.82 20.08 14.94
CA VAL A 148 -7.88 19.04 15.41
C VAL A 148 -7.22 18.35 14.22
N GLN A 149 -7.99 17.89 13.23
CA GLN A 149 -7.44 17.23 12.05
C GLN A 149 -6.51 18.13 11.24
N LYS A 150 -6.85 19.42 11.08
CA LYS A 150 -6.00 20.39 10.38
C LYS A 150 -4.67 20.60 11.10
N VAL A 151 -4.69 20.73 12.44
CA VAL A 151 -3.46 20.88 13.25
C VAL A 151 -2.60 19.63 13.14
N VAL A 152 -3.19 18.43 13.33
CA VAL A 152 -2.47 17.16 13.23
C VAL A 152 -1.84 17.00 11.85
N ARG A 153 -2.59 17.24 10.77
CA ARG A 153 -2.06 17.15 9.40
C ARG A 153 -0.87 18.09 9.20
N LYS A 154 -1.04 19.38 9.54
CA LYS A 154 0.03 20.38 9.42
C LYS A 154 1.28 19.98 10.19
N GLN A 155 1.12 19.42 11.40
CA GLN A 155 2.24 18.99 12.23
C GLN A 155 2.92 17.74 11.65
N MET A 156 2.16 16.78 11.13
CA MET A 156 2.70 15.60 10.45
C MET A 156 3.46 15.96 9.18
N ASP A 157 2.94 16.89 8.37
CA ASP A 157 3.63 17.41 7.18
C ASP A 157 4.95 18.09 7.56
N TYR A 158 4.97 18.84 8.68
CA TYR A 158 6.19 19.44 9.19
C TYR A 158 7.23 18.38 9.58
N TYR A 159 6.84 17.38 10.36
CA TYR A 159 7.75 16.29 10.75
C TYR A 159 8.25 15.52 9.53
N HIS A 160 7.38 15.22 8.58
CA HIS A 160 7.78 14.58 7.34
C HIS A 160 8.88 15.39 6.63
N LYS A 161 8.68 16.69 6.43
CA LYS A 161 9.68 17.57 5.80
C LYS A 161 11.00 17.60 6.55
N VAL A 162 10.96 17.71 7.88
CA VAL A 162 12.19 17.71 8.71
C VAL A 162 12.94 16.40 8.58
N ASN A 163 12.24 15.27 8.61
CA ASN A 163 12.86 13.95 8.48
C ASN A 163 13.43 13.73 7.08
N MET A 164 12.71 14.16 6.04
CA MET A 164 13.17 14.06 4.67
C MET A 164 14.43 14.91 4.45
N GLU A 165 14.44 16.15 4.97
CA GLU A 165 15.62 17.02 4.88
C GLU A 165 16.81 16.45 5.67
N LYS A 166 16.58 15.91 6.88
CA LYS A 166 17.62 15.26 7.67
C LYS A 166 18.23 14.06 6.95
N LYS A 167 17.40 13.25 6.29
CA LYS A 167 17.82 12.00 5.66
C LYS A 167 18.37 12.18 4.25
N TYR A 168 17.80 13.08 3.49
CA TYR A 168 18.10 13.24 2.06
C TYR A 168 18.48 14.67 1.66
N GLY A 169 18.59 15.61 2.60
CA GLY A 169 18.94 17.00 2.30
C GLY A 169 20.31 17.15 1.62
N ALA A 170 21.25 16.27 1.93
CA ALA A 170 22.55 16.22 1.23
C ALA A 170 22.37 15.94 -0.28
N ASN A 171 21.41 15.08 -0.64
CA ASN A 171 21.09 14.78 -2.04
C ASN A 171 20.50 16.00 -2.77
N ARG A 172 19.60 16.74 -2.08
CA ARG A 172 19.05 17.99 -2.59
C ARG A 172 20.16 19.03 -2.84
N ILE A 173 21.03 19.25 -1.85
CA ILE A 173 22.15 20.20 -1.95
C ILE A 173 23.07 19.84 -3.10
N ALA A 174 23.48 18.57 -3.21
CA ALA A 174 24.32 18.09 -4.32
C ALA A 174 23.67 18.31 -5.69
N GLY A 175 22.35 18.09 -5.80
CA GLY A 175 21.59 18.35 -7.01
C GLY A 175 21.54 19.84 -7.39
N GLU A 176 21.31 20.72 -6.44
CA GLU A 176 21.31 22.18 -6.63
C GLU A 176 22.68 22.69 -7.06
N GLU A 177 23.76 22.22 -6.42
CA GLU A 177 25.13 22.57 -6.79
C GLU A 177 25.49 22.07 -8.18
N PHE A 178 25.09 20.83 -8.51
CA PHE A 178 25.27 20.27 -9.84
C PHE A 178 24.58 21.16 -10.89
N LEU A 179 23.31 21.48 -10.72
CA LEU A 179 22.55 22.31 -11.66
C LEU A 179 23.13 23.72 -11.78
N LYS A 180 23.55 24.34 -10.68
CA LYS A 180 24.22 25.65 -10.68
C LYS A 180 25.50 25.66 -11.48
N LYS A 181 26.30 24.59 -11.41
CA LYS A 181 27.51 24.41 -12.20
C LYS A 181 27.18 24.12 -13.67
N ASN A 182 26.20 23.22 -13.89
CA ASN A 182 25.80 22.75 -15.22
C ASN A 182 25.18 23.88 -16.07
N ALA A 183 24.47 24.83 -15.46
CA ALA A 183 23.92 26.02 -16.15
C ALA A 183 24.99 26.89 -16.84
N LYS A 184 26.29 26.77 -16.43
CA LYS A 184 27.41 27.47 -17.00
C LYS A 184 28.18 26.64 -18.02
N ALA A 185 27.78 25.37 -18.22
CA ALA A 185 28.45 24.47 -19.15
C ALA A 185 28.10 24.82 -20.60
N ASP A 186 29.02 24.50 -21.49
CA ASP A 186 28.84 24.83 -22.89
C ASP A 186 27.59 24.16 -23.49
N SER A 187 26.85 24.97 -24.27
CA SER A 187 25.64 24.55 -24.97
C SER A 187 24.48 24.07 -24.07
N VAL A 188 24.52 24.33 -22.75
CA VAL A 188 23.41 24.07 -21.83
C VAL A 188 22.50 25.29 -21.79
N GLN A 189 21.20 25.06 -21.91
CA GLN A 189 20.16 26.07 -21.82
C GLN A 189 19.29 25.78 -20.59
N THR A 190 18.75 26.84 -19.98
CA THR A 190 17.88 26.74 -18.79
C THR A 190 16.56 27.41 -19.07
N THR A 191 15.45 26.73 -18.81
CA THR A 191 14.09 27.29 -18.95
C THR A 191 13.69 28.06 -17.69
N ALA A 192 12.55 28.77 -17.76
CA ALA A 192 12.01 29.49 -16.63
C ALA A 192 11.60 28.57 -15.46
N SER A 193 11.29 27.31 -15.71
CA SER A 193 10.96 26.31 -14.67
C SER A 193 12.19 25.77 -13.94
N GLY A 194 13.39 26.01 -14.46
CA GLY A 194 14.65 25.45 -13.98
C GLY A 194 15.08 24.14 -14.68
N LEU A 195 14.31 23.66 -15.66
CA LEU A 195 14.75 22.56 -16.50
C LEU A 195 16.00 23.00 -17.26
N GLN A 196 17.05 22.16 -17.27
CA GLN A 196 18.23 22.40 -18.10
C GLN A 196 18.28 21.34 -19.18
N TYR A 197 18.74 21.74 -20.37
CA TYR A 197 18.88 20.82 -21.49
C TYR A 197 20.03 21.19 -22.41
N LYS A 198 20.57 20.18 -23.07
CA LYS A 198 21.58 20.32 -24.14
C LYS A 198 21.09 19.55 -25.37
N ILE A 199 21.07 20.23 -26.51
CA ILE A 199 20.70 19.62 -27.78
C ILE A 199 21.92 18.84 -28.31
N LEU A 200 21.81 17.51 -28.39
CA LEU A 200 22.82 16.63 -28.97
C LEU A 200 22.59 16.47 -30.47
N THR A 201 21.34 16.29 -30.87
CA THR A 201 20.92 16.23 -32.26
C THR A 201 19.64 17.08 -32.41
N LYS A 202 19.65 17.98 -33.40
CA LYS A 202 18.51 18.82 -33.74
C LYS A 202 17.61 18.08 -34.72
N GLY A 203 16.40 17.73 -34.30
CA GLY A 203 15.37 17.21 -35.19
C GLY A 203 14.77 18.30 -36.09
N THR A 204 14.07 17.85 -37.13
CA THR A 204 13.40 18.73 -38.11
C THR A 204 11.90 18.40 -38.26
N GLY A 205 11.42 17.41 -37.48
CA GLY A 205 10.03 17.00 -37.54
C GLY A 205 9.09 17.90 -36.73
N GLU A 206 7.86 17.46 -36.58
CA GLU A 206 6.81 18.14 -35.83
C GLU A 206 7.16 18.17 -34.32
N ILE A 207 6.74 19.20 -33.60
CA ILE A 207 6.87 19.31 -32.14
C ILE A 207 5.59 18.77 -31.52
N PRO A 208 5.68 17.78 -30.59
CA PRO A 208 4.50 17.22 -29.92
C PRO A 208 3.73 18.23 -29.10
N GLN A 209 2.43 18.08 -29.06
CA GLN A 209 1.58 18.71 -28.07
C GLN A 209 1.53 17.87 -26.79
N ALA A 210 1.15 18.47 -25.65
CA ALA A 210 1.10 17.78 -24.36
C ALA A 210 0.16 16.54 -24.36
N THR A 211 -0.86 16.55 -25.19
CA THR A 211 -1.83 15.44 -25.34
C THR A 211 -1.38 14.32 -26.26
N ASP A 212 -0.32 14.55 -27.05
CA ASP A 212 0.13 13.58 -28.02
C ASP A 212 0.81 12.38 -27.34
N LYS A 213 0.72 11.24 -27.99
CA LYS A 213 1.55 10.07 -27.66
C LYS A 213 2.88 10.18 -28.39
N VAL A 214 3.95 9.97 -27.68
CA VAL A 214 5.30 10.02 -28.23
C VAL A 214 6.01 8.70 -28.03
N LYS A 215 6.86 8.34 -29.01
CA LYS A 215 7.74 7.18 -28.93
C LYS A 215 9.17 7.67 -28.82
N VAL A 216 9.85 7.21 -27.78
CA VAL A 216 11.20 7.67 -27.45
C VAL A 216 12.13 6.50 -27.12
N HIS A 217 13.44 6.71 -27.39
CA HIS A 217 14.50 6.04 -26.68
C HIS A 217 15.04 6.94 -25.58
N TYR A 218 15.43 6.36 -24.45
CA TYR A 218 16.01 7.10 -23.34
C TYR A 218 16.90 6.25 -22.46
N GLU A 219 17.76 6.93 -21.74
CA GLU A 219 18.49 6.41 -20.58
C GLU A 219 18.49 7.47 -19.47
N GLY A 220 18.35 7.04 -18.22
CA GLY A 220 18.25 7.91 -17.05
C GLY A 220 19.30 7.57 -16.00
N HIS A 221 19.99 8.61 -15.50
CA HIS A 221 21.05 8.51 -14.50
C HIS A 221 20.85 9.50 -13.37
N LEU A 222 21.33 9.13 -12.18
CA LEU A 222 21.56 10.07 -11.09
C LEU A 222 22.82 10.90 -11.36
N ILE A 223 23.03 11.95 -10.57
CA ILE A 223 24.22 12.84 -10.71
C ILE A 223 25.55 12.14 -10.42
N ASP A 224 25.54 11.00 -9.71
CA ASP A 224 26.70 10.15 -9.45
C ASP A 224 26.98 9.14 -10.58
N GLY A 225 26.18 9.16 -11.66
CA GLY A 225 26.28 8.24 -12.78
C GLY A 225 25.51 6.93 -12.62
N THR A 226 24.85 6.69 -11.50
CA THR A 226 24.02 5.50 -11.30
C THR A 226 22.88 5.48 -12.29
N GLU A 227 22.83 4.48 -13.17
CA GLU A 227 21.73 4.28 -14.10
C GLU A 227 20.54 3.65 -13.38
N PHE A 228 19.37 4.25 -13.52
CA PHE A 228 18.15 3.73 -12.91
C PHE A 228 17.15 3.17 -13.94
N ASP A 229 17.17 3.64 -15.18
CA ASP A 229 16.33 3.10 -16.26
C ASP A 229 16.91 3.39 -17.64
N SER A 230 16.72 2.45 -18.59
CA SER A 230 17.17 2.60 -19.97
C SER A 230 16.29 1.78 -20.93
N SER A 231 15.73 2.44 -21.93
CA SER A 231 15.03 1.78 -23.04
C SER A 231 15.99 1.10 -24.01
N TYR A 232 17.22 1.58 -24.10
CA TYR A 232 18.25 0.95 -24.93
C TYR A 232 18.63 -0.43 -24.41
N LYS A 233 18.73 -0.61 -23.08
CA LYS A 233 19.02 -1.93 -22.48
C LYS A 233 17.88 -2.94 -22.69
N ARG A 234 16.66 -2.46 -22.91
CA ARG A 234 15.51 -3.30 -23.25
C ARG A 234 15.39 -3.54 -24.75
N ASP A 235 16.27 -2.93 -25.54
CA ASP A 235 16.24 -2.95 -27.01
C ASP A 235 14.86 -2.62 -27.60
N LYS A 236 14.12 -1.73 -26.91
CA LYS A 236 12.76 -1.37 -27.26
C LYS A 236 12.42 0.06 -26.86
N PRO A 237 12.02 0.93 -27.80
CA PRO A 237 11.52 2.26 -27.48
C PRO A 237 10.23 2.18 -26.66
N THR A 238 9.96 3.21 -25.89
CA THR A 238 8.77 3.32 -25.05
C THR A 238 7.81 4.34 -25.64
N THR A 239 6.49 4.05 -25.57
CA THR A 239 5.43 4.95 -26.03
C THR A 239 4.57 5.36 -24.83
N PHE A 240 4.33 6.66 -24.67
CA PHE A 240 3.45 7.20 -23.62
C PHE A 240 2.89 8.58 -24.02
N PRO A 241 1.77 9.03 -23.42
CA PRO A 241 1.30 10.41 -23.56
C PRO A 241 2.32 11.40 -22.95
N ALA A 242 2.61 12.48 -23.66
CA ALA A 242 3.62 13.46 -23.24
C ALA A 242 3.31 14.14 -21.89
N ASN A 243 2.03 14.16 -21.47
CA ASN A 243 1.58 14.69 -20.19
C ASN A 243 1.45 13.66 -19.06
N GLN A 244 1.82 12.41 -19.29
CA GLN A 244 1.76 11.33 -18.26
C GLN A 244 3.15 10.90 -17.79
N VAL A 245 4.07 11.82 -17.77
CA VAL A 245 5.46 11.65 -17.32
C VAL A 245 5.81 12.73 -16.30
N ILE A 246 7.03 12.74 -15.76
CA ILE A 246 7.49 13.81 -14.89
C ILE A 246 7.45 15.17 -15.61
N LYS A 247 7.24 16.25 -14.84
CA LYS A 247 7.03 17.59 -15.40
C LYS A 247 8.16 18.03 -16.34
N GLY A 248 9.40 17.73 -15.96
CA GLY A 248 10.57 18.06 -16.80
C GLY A 248 10.57 17.38 -18.16
N TRP A 249 10.03 16.16 -18.23
CA TRP A 249 9.86 15.46 -19.50
C TRP A 249 8.72 16.07 -20.34
N THR A 250 7.58 16.33 -19.72
CA THR A 250 6.46 16.99 -20.43
C THR A 250 6.91 18.30 -21.05
N GLU A 251 7.65 19.12 -20.30
CA GLU A 251 8.19 20.39 -20.79
C GLU A 251 9.18 20.18 -21.94
N ALA A 252 10.15 19.30 -21.77
CA ALA A 252 11.14 19.01 -22.82
C ALA A 252 10.48 18.49 -24.10
N LEU A 253 9.59 17.49 -24.01
CA LEU A 253 8.95 16.86 -25.16
C LEU A 253 8.10 17.85 -25.98
N THR A 254 7.49 18.82 -25.33
CA THR A 254 6.72 19.88 -26.01
C THR A 254 7.60 21.00 -26.60
N MET A 255 8.93 20.88 -26.48
CA MET A 255 9.92 21.76 -27.10
C MET A 255 10.77 21.03 -28.15
N MET A 256 10.81 19.69 -28.11
CA MET A 256 11.67 18.86 -28.95
C MET A 256 11.00 18.56 -30.31
N PRO A 257 11.57 18.97 -31.47
CA PRO A 257 11.12 18.44 -32.75
C PRO A 257 11.41 16.92 -32.86
N VAL A 258 10.54 16.17 -33.54
CA VAL A 258 10.78 14.76 -33.86
C VAL A 258 12.13 14.60 -34.59
N GLY A 259 12.88 13.55 -34.25
CA GLY A 259 14.25 13.33 -34.68
C GLY A 259 15.31 14.00 -33.80
N SER A 260 14.89 14.70 -32.72
CA SER A 260 15.82 15.30 -31.78
C SER A 260 16.37 14.28 -30.78
N LYS A 261 17.61 14.50 -30.36
CA LYS A 261 18.21 13.84 -29.19
C LYS A 261 18.75 14.91 -28.24
N TRP A 262 18.20 14.95 -27.04
CA TRP A 262 18.56 15.94 -26.03
C TRP A 262 19.06 15.26 -24.76
N MET A 263 19.97 15.96 -24.07
CA MET A 263 20.31 15.65 -22.69
C MET A 263 19.54 16.60 -21.79
N LEU A 264 18.79 16.04 -20.85
CA LEU A 264 17.95 16.79 -19.90
C LEU A 264 18.58 16.67 -18.51
N TYR A 265 18.62 17.78 -17.79
CA TYR A 265 19.03 17.83 -16.39
C TYR A 265 17.83 18.39 -15.60
N ILE A 266 17.16 17.54 -14.86
CA ILE A 266 15.84 17.80 -14.32
C ILE A 266 15.96 18.00 -12.82
N PRO A 267 15.69 19.20 -12.29
CA PRO A 267 15.63 19.45 -10.86
C PRO A 267 14.54 18.61 -10.21
N GLN A 268 14.72 18.26 -8.95
CA GLN A 268 13.82 17.34 -8.22
C GLN A 268 12.36 17.82 -8.20
N GLU A 269 12.09 19.14 -8.25
CA GLU A 269 10.75 19.74 -8.30
C GLU A 269 9.99 19.43 -9.60
N LEU A 270 10.73 19.16 -10.67
CA LEU A 270 10.21 18.74 -11.97
C LEU A 270 10.28 17.22 -12.18
N ALA A 271 10.74 16.48 -11.18
CA ALA A 271 10.87 15.02 -11.15
C ALA A 271 9.97 14.40 -10.07
N TYR A 272 10.56 13.71 -9.10
CA TYR A 272 9.82 12.97 -8.07
C TYR A 272 9.74 13.68 -6.71
N GLY A 273 10.47 14.79 -6.52
CA GLY A 273 10.47 15.58 -5.28
C GLY A 273 10.97 14.75 -4.09
N ASP A 274 10.20 14.77 -3.01
CA ASP A 274 10.47 14.02 -1.78
C ASP A 274 10.09 12.53 -1.82
N ARG A 275 9.63 12.02 -2.98
CA ARG A 275 9.22 10.62 -3.14
C ARG A 275 10.38 9.75 -3.62
N GLU A 276 10.54 8.61 -2.99
CA GLU A 276 11.40 7.54 -3.49
C GLU A 276 10.74 6.84 -4.69
N GLN A 277 11.50 6.59 -5.76
CA GLN A 277 11.01 5.90 -6.94
C GLN A 277 12.02 4.83 -7.39
N GLY A 278 11.81 3.60 -6.97
CA GLY A 278 12.71 2.49 -7.28
C GLY A 278 14.14 2.76 -6.83
N LYS A 279 15.07 2.96 -7.78
CA LYS A 279 16.46 3.29 -7.49
C LYS A 279 16.73 4.80 -7.31
N ILE A 280 15.70 5.62 -7.41
CA ILE A 280 15.83 7.08 -7.33
C ILE A 280 15.49 7.51 -5.89
N PRO A 281 16.49 7.94 -5.11
CA PRO A 281 16.24 8.49 -3.77
C PRO A 281 15.45 9.80 -3.82
N PRO A 282 14.81 10.21 -2.72
CA PRO A 282 14.20 11.52 -2.60
C PRO A 282 15.18 12.67 -2.91
N PHE A 283 14.62 13.76 -3.44
CA PHE A 283 15.34 14.98 -3.82
C PHE A 283 16.41 14.81 -4.89
N SER A 284 16.34 13.74 -5.69
CA SER A 284 17.29 13.49 -6.75
C SER A 284 17.09 14.43 -7.94
N THR A 285 18.16 15.09 -8.36
CA THR A 285 18.29 15.65 -9.70
C THR A 285 18.53 14.52 -10.69
N LEU A 286 17.81 14.50 -11.79
CA LEU A 286 17.88 13.44 -12.79
C LEU A 286 18.55 13.92 -14.08
N ILE A 287 19.33 13.05 -14.67
CA ILE A 287 19.95 13.26 -15.97
C ILE A 287 19.36 12.24 -16.94
N PHE A 288 18.79 12.71 -18.05
CA PHE A 288 18.28 11.84 -19.09
C PHE A 288 18.89 12.18 -20.44
N THR A 289 19.26 11.17 -21.19
CA THR A 289 19.38 11.30 -22.65
C THR A 289 18.06 10.83 -23.24
N VAL A 290 17.39 11.69 -24.01
CA VAL A 290 16.09 11.41 -24.63
C VAL A 290 16.19 11.60 -26.12
N GLU A 291 15.75 10.61 -26.88
CA GLU A 291 15.65 10.65 -28.34
C GLU A 291 14.18 10.50 -28.74
N LEU A 292 13.63 11.57 -29.32
CA LEU A 292 12.23 11.62 -29.76
C LEU A 292 12.12 11.07 -31.18
N LEU A 293 11.55 9.87 -31.31
CA LEU A 293 11.49 9.15 -32.58
C LEU A 293 10.30 9.54 -33.44
N GLU A 294 9.11 9.59 -32.83
CA GLU A 294 7.87 9.88 -33.56
C GLU A 294 6.73 10.34 -32.64
N ILE A 295 5.75 11.03 -33.22
CA ILE A 295 4.43 11.25 -32.64
C ILE A 295 3.55 10.11 -33.12
N VAL A 296 3.00 9.34 -32.20
CA VAL A 296 2.11 8.20 -32.49
C VAL A 296 0.68 8.73 -32.62
N LYS A 297 0.15 8.69 -33.83
CA LYS A 297 -1.23 9.11 -34.15
C LYS A 297 -2.24 8.05 -33.85
#